data_758f1de03748223f919cda98b6d27fce
#
_entry.id   758f1de03748223f919cda98b6d27fce
#
_cell.length_a   1.000
_cell.length_b   1.000
_cell.length_c   1.000
_cell.angle_alpha   90.00
_cell.angle_beta   90.00
_cell.angle_gamma   90.00
#
_symmetry.space_group_name_H-M   'P 1'
#
loop_
_entity.id
_entity.type
_entity.pdbx_description
1 polymer ?
#
loop_
_entity_poly.entity_id
_entity_poly.type
_entity_poly.pdbx_seq_one_letter_code
_entity_poly.pdbx_strand_id
1 'polypeptide(L)'
;LCGSSQNMMYGLFLDSTAPLYGRADEIMRLTPIRLPYIQEALNLNAMNAIEEYAVWGGVPRYWELRENRISLDDAMWHNILSVNGALYEEPIKLLQDDVKDIVKTSTIMSYIGTGANRLSEIAARCNEPATNLSRPLKKLVDLGFLEKDVPFGIDEKNAKKSLYKIADPFMAFYYQFVVPNRSFIELGRRLPIEQALTAHFSESVNMQWEKLCRDAVTGNLVNGVVYGKAKRWWGSVFNEDKKPEQVEFDVMAESLDKKSLLVGECKWTTGENDKQLTAALLRKANLLPFAKNYTIVPVLFLKNAPKGDSENVMLPEDVVELMK
;
A
#
# COMPACT_ATOMS: atom_id res chain seq x y z
N LEU A 1 -16.45 -25.51 -7.12
CA LEU A 1 -16.04 -25.34 -5.73
C LEU A 1 -15.48 -23.94 -5.55
N CYS A 2 -15.84 -23.25 -4.49
CA CYS A 2 -15.19 -22.00 -4.10
C CYS A 2 -14.82 -22.04 -2.61
N GLY A 3 -13.80 -21.29 -2.22
CA GLY A 3 -13.34 -21.19 -0.84
C GLY A 3 -12.69 -19.83 -0.59
N SER A 4 -12.94 -19.27 0.59
CA SER A 4 -12.37 -17.99 1.03
C SER A 4 -11.00 -18.16 1.71
N SER A 5 -10.73 -19.31 2.34
CA SER A 5 -9.44 -19.59 2.97
C SER A 5 -8.41 -20.01 1.93
N GLN A 6 -7.33 -19.25 1.83
CA GLN A 6 -6.21 -19.58 0.95
C GLN A 6 -5.50 -20.86 1.39
N ASN A 7 -5.37 -21.07 2.70
CA ASN A 7 -4.73 -22.27 3.26
C ASN A 7 -5.54 -23.54 2.91
N MET A 8 -6.87 -23.48 2.99
CA MET A 8 -7.74 -24.59 2.61
C MET A 8 -7.69 -24.86 1.10
N MET A 9 -7.75 -23.81 0.28
CA MET A 9 -7.67 -23.96 -1.18
C MET A 9 -6.32 -24.53 -1.62
N TYR A 10 -5.23 -24.10 -0.97
CA TYR A 10 -3.90 -24.65 -1.24
C TYR A 10 -3.85 -26.14 -0.89
N GLY A 11 -4.33 -26.53 0.28
CA GLY A 11 -4.33 -27.92 0.73
C GLY A 11 -5.26 -28.86 -0.06
N LEU A 12 -6.29 -28.32 -0.74
CA LEU A 12 -7.24 -29.13 -1.52
C LEU A 12 -6.91 -29.21 -3.00
N PHE A 13 -6.38 -28.13 -3.61
CA PHE A 13 -6.27 -28.00 -5.09
C PHE A 13 -4.89 -27.61 -5.59
N LEU A 14 -4.13 -26.78 -4.86
CA LEU A 14 -2.95 -26.13 -5.41
C LEU A 14 -1.64 -26.83 -5.05
N ASP A 15 -1.59 -27.55 -3.94
CA ASP A 15 -0.43 -28.37 -3.59
C ASP A 15 -0.38 -29.64 -4.45
N SER A 16 0.81 -30.02 -4.92
CA SER A 16 1.00 -31.21 -5.75
C SER A 16 0.57 -32.53 -5.06
N THR A 17 0.46 -32.53 -3.73
CA THR A 17 -0.01 -33.67 -2.93
C THR A 17 -1.50 -33.57 -2.58
N ALA A 18 -2.17 -32.49 -2.98
CA ALA A 18 -3.57 -32.25 -2.65
C ALA A 18 -4.51 -33.25 -3.35
N PRO A 19 -5.60 -33.69 -2.70
CA PRO A 19 -6.50 -34.73 -3.25
C PRO A 19 -7.13 -34.37 -4.60
N LEU A 20 -7.32 -33.08 -4.87
CA LEU A 20 -7.94 -32.56 -6.10
C LEU A 20 -6.93 -31.85 -7.03
N TYR A 21 -5.65 -32.02 -6.78
CA TYR A 21 -4.61 -31.44 -7.62
C TYR A 21 -4.75 -31.89 -9.10
N GLY A 22 -4.70 -30.91 -10.02
CA GLY A 22 -4.81 -31.16 -11.45
C GLY A 22 -6.18 -31.64 -11.95
N ARG A 23 -7.24 -31.56 -11.11
CA ARG A 23 -8.60 -31.93 -11.48
C ARG A 23 -9.52 -30.75 -11.79
N ALA A 24 -9.03 -29.54 -11.68
CA ALA A 24 -9.75 -28.35 -12.06
C ALA A 24 -9.52 -28.04 -13.54
N ASP A 25 -10.58 -27.81 -14.29
CA ASP A 25 -10.52 -27.36 -15.68
C ASP A 25 -10.11 -25.88 -15.75
N GLU A 26 -10.54 -25.10 -14.76
CA GLU A 26 -10.20 -23.68 -14.64
C GLU A 26 -10.06 -23.30 -13.16
N ILE A 27 -9.07 -22.47 -12.85
CA ILE A 27 -8.82 -21.92 -11.52
C ILE A 27 -8.93 -20.40 -11.61
N MET A 28 -10.01 -19.84 -11.08
CA MET A 28 -10.23 -18.41 -11.02
C MET A 28 -9.85 -17.87 -9.63
N ARG A 29 -8.91 -16.93 -9.59
CA ARG A 29 -8.59 -16.18 -8.39
C ARG A 29 -9.26 -14.82 -8.44
N LEU A 30 -10.24 -14.60 -7.55
CA LEU A 30 -10.84 -13.28 -7.38
C LEU A 30 -9.85 -12.34 -6.69
N THR A 31 -9.64 -11.19 -7.29
CA THR A 31 -8.82 -10.12 -6.73
C THR A 31 -9.73 -9.06 -6.09
N PRO A 32 -9.21 -8.24 -5.15
CA PRO A 32 -9.95 -7.10 -4.62
C PRO A 32 -10.48 -6.19 -5.73
N ILE A 33 -11.63 -5.56 -5.49
CA ILE A 33 -12.21 -4.57 -6.42
C ILE A 33 -11.22 -3.42 -6.57
N ARG A 34 -10.94 -3.06 -7.82
CA ARG A 34 -10.03 -1.95 -8.12
C ARG A 34 -10.73 -0.61 -7.92
N LEU A 35 -9.97 0.39 -7.53
CA LEU A 35 -10.45 1.74 -7.23
C LEU A 35 -11.37 2.36 -8.29
N PRO A 36 -11.11 2.28 -9.62
CA PRO A 36 -11.99 2.88 -10.63
C PRO A 36 -13.43 2.34 -10.57
N TYR A 37 -13.61 1.04 -10.34
CA TYR A 37 -14.95 0.44 -10.23
C TYR A 37 -15.68 0.88 -8.96
N ILE A 38 -14.95 1.10 -7.86
CA ILE A 38 -15.51 1.64 -6.61
C ILE A 38 -15.94 3.09 -6.82
N GLN A 39 -15.09 3.89 -7.45
CA GLN A 39 -15.40 5.27 -7.79
C GLN A 39 -16.69 5.39 -8.61
N GLU A 40 -16.81 4.56 -9.66
CA GLU A 40 -17.99 4.52 -10.54
C GLU A 40 -19.24 4.09 -9.77
N ALA A 41 -19.17 2.97 -9.03
CA ALA A 41 -20.29 2.42 -8.29
C ALA A 41 -20.84 3.37 -7.23
N LEU A 42 -20.00 4.17 -6.59
CA LEU A 42 -20.37 5.13 -5.55
C LEU A 42 -20.58 6.56 -6.09
N ASN A 43 -20.32 6.79 -7.37
CA ASN A 43 -20.37 8.12 -8.01
C ASN A 43 -19.57 9.17 -7.22
N LEU A 44 -18.34 8.83 -6.84
CA LEU A 44 -17.43 9.71 -6.10
C LEU A 44 -16.50 10.46 -7.04
N ASN A 45 -16.02 11.64 -6.63
CA ASN A 45 -14.83 12.21 -7.25
C ASN A 45 -13.60 11.36 -6.92
N ALA A 46 -12.53 11.47 -7.69
CA ALA A 46 -11.35 10.62 -7.53
C ALA A 46 -10.66 10.79 -6.17
N MET A 47 -10.60 12.01 -5.64
CA MET A 47 -10.01 12.30 -4.32
C MET A 47 -10.76 11.56 -3.20
N ASN A 48 -12.09 11.69 -3.16
CA ASN A 48 -12.91 11.00 -2.15
C ASN A 48 -12.84 9.48 -2.33
N ALA A 49 -12.80 8.98 -3.57
CA ALA A 49 -12.67 7.55 -3.84
C ALA A 49 -11.35 6.98 -3.30
N ILE A 50 -10.25 7.72 -3.39
CA ILE A 50 -8.95 7.33 -2.84
C ILE A 50 -8.98 7.31 -1.30
N GLU A 51 -9.59 8.31 -0.67
CA GLU A 51 -9.73 8.35 0.80
C GLU A 51 -10.62 7.21 1.31
N GLU A 52 -11.74 6.95 0.65
CA GLU A 52 -12.59 5.79 0.94
C GLU A 52 -11.83 4.48 0.76
N TYR A 53 -11.11 4.32 -0.37
CA TYR A 53 -10.32 3.10 -0.63
C TYR A 53 -9.23 2.87 0.40
N ALA A 54 -8.60 3.93 0.90
CA ALA A 54 -7.58 3.83 1.95
C ALA A 54 -8.13 3.29 3.29
N VAL A 55 -9.44 3.42 3.52
CA VAL A 55 -10.12 2.89 4.71
C VAL A 55 -10.71 1.50 4.47
N TRP A 56 -11.42 1.31 3.35
CA TRP A 56 -12.23 0.11 3.10
C TRP A 56 -11.53 -0.95 2.25
N GLY A 57 -10.49 -0.57 1.50
CA GLY A 57 -9.82 -1.47 0.57
C GLY A 57 -10.72 -1.94 -0.58
N GLY A 58 -10.44 -3.12 -1.12
CA GLY A 58 -11.15 -3.66 -2.28
C GLY A 58 -12.03 -4.88 -1.98
N VAL A 59 -12.32 -5.20 -0.72
CA VAL A 59 -13.15 -6.36 -0.35
C VAL A 59 -14.63 -6.03 -0.55
N PRO A 60 -15.38 -6.77 -1.42
CA PRO A 60 -16.78 -6.46 -1.74
C PRO A 60 -17.66 -6.33 -0.50
N ARG A 61 -17.49 -7.21 0.48
CA ARG A 61 -18.29 -7.23 1.71
C ARG A 61 -18.20 -5.93 2.50
N TYR A 62 -17.07 -5.24 2.48
CA TYR A 62 -16.90 -3.98 3.22
C TYR A 62 -17.71 -2.87 2.56
N TRP A 63 -17.82 -2.89 1.23
CA TRP A 63 -18.62 -1.93 0.46
C TRP A 63 -20.13 -2.15 0.60
N GLU A 64 -20.59 -3.38 0.87
CA GLU A 64 -21.98 -3.63 1.25
C GLU A 64 -22.33 -3.00 2.61
N LEU A 65 -21.37 -2.93 3.53
CA LEU A 65 -21.53 -2.31 4.85
C LEU A 65 -21.37 -0.79 4.82
N ARG A 66 -20.72 -0.26 3.78
CA ARG A 66 -20.50 1.17 3.57
C ARG A 66 -21.77 1.82 3.04
N GLU A 67 -22.55 2.44 3.93
CA GLU A 67 -23.74 3.18 3.54
C GLU A 67 -23.38 4.48 2.80
N ASN A 68 -23.79 4.61 1.53
CA ASN A 68 -23.46 5.78 0.68
C ASN A 68 -24.11 7.10 1.16
N ARG A 69 -25.04 7.03 2.11
CA ARG A 69 -25.80 8.19 2.61
C ARG A 69 -25.15 8.93 3.75
N ILE A 70 -24.13 8.35 4.36
CA ILE A 70 -23.40 8.93 5.50
C ILE A 70 -21.97 9.30 5.09
N SER A 71 -21.36 10.22 5.84
CA SER A 71 -19.98 10.63 5.61
C SER A 71 -19.00 9.46 5.81
N LEU A 72 -17.76 9.57 5.26
CA LEU A 72 -16.70 8.61 5.53
C LEU A 72 -16.44 8.50 7.05
N ASP A 73 -16.41 9.63 7.75
CA ASP A 73 -16.19 9.69 9.20
C ASP A 73 -17.28 8.92 9.95
N ASP A 74 -18.55 9.20 9.69
CA ASP A 74 -19.68 8.48 10.33
C ASP A 74 -19.64 6.98 10.03
N ALA A 75 -19.28 6.60 8.81
CA ALA A 75 -19.16 5.20 8.41
C ALA A 75 -18.02 4.48 9.14
N MET A 76 -16.86 5.14 9.31
CA MET A 76 -15.76 4.62 10.13
C MET A 76 -16.20 4.40 11.58
N TRP A 77 -16.88 5.39 12.19
CA TRP A 77 -17.39 5.28 13.56
C TRP A 77 -18.42 4.18 13.71
N HIS A 78 -19.31 4.01 12.73
CA HIS A 78 -20.36 2.99 12.79
C HIS A 78 -19.81 1.57 12.62
N ASN A 79 -18.93 1.35 11.67
CA ASN A 79 -18.53 0.00 11.25
C ASN A 79 -17.20 -0.48 11.83
N ILE A 80 -16.25 0.45 12.12
CA ILE A 80 -14.85 0.09 12.43
C ILE A 80 -14.45 0.53 13.84
N LEU A 81 -14.78 1.78 14.21
CA LEU A 81 -14.34 2.41 15.47
C LEU A 81 -15.36 2.25 16.61
N SER A 82 -16.12 1.19 16.59
CA SER A 82 -17.13 0.84 17.59
C SER A 82 -17.07 -0.64 17.91
N VAL A 83 -17.18 -1.01 19.18
CA VAL A 83 -17.25 -2.42 19.61
C VAL A 83 -18.42 -3.17 19.01
N ASN A 84 -19.48 -2.46 18.61
CA ASN A 84 -20.65 -3.01 17.92
C ASN A 84 -20.55 -2.96 16.40
N GLY A 85 -19.46 -2.39 15.87
CA GLY A 85 -19.24 -2.28 14.44
C GLY A 85 -19.00 -3.62 13.77
N ALA A 86 -19.60 -3.83 12.61
CA ALA A 86 -19.52 -5.11 11.88
C ALA A 86 -18.08 -5.53 11.55
N LEU A 87 -17.16 -4.56 11.42
CA LEU A 87 -15.75 -4.78 11.05
C LEU A 87 -14.77 -4.66 12.23
N TYR A 88 -15.26 -4.41 13.45
CA TYR A 88 -14.39 -4.24 14.63
C TYR A 88 -13.52 -5.47 14.94
N GLU A 89 -14.05 -6.68 14.76
CA GLU A 89 -13.33 -7.94 15.00
C GLU A 89 -12.91 -8.64 13.69
N GLU A 90 -13.16 -8.03 12.54
CA GLU A 90 -12.96 -8.67 11.23
C GLU A 90 -11.51 -9.14 10.99
N PRO A 91 -10.45 -8.35 11.26
CA PRO A 91 -9.09 -8.81 11.04
C PRO A 91 -8.70 -10.03 11.87
N ILE A 92 -9.24 -10.15 13.09
CA ILE A 92 -8.98 -11.32 13.94
C ILE A 92 -9.63 -12.57 13.33
N LYS A 93 -10.88 -12.47 12.83
CA LYS A 93 -11.59 -13.57 12.17
C LYS A 93 -10.85 -14.03 10.91
N LEU A 94 -10.39 -13.08 10.06
CA LEU A 94 -9.61 -13.40 8.86
C LEU A 94 -8.31 -14.15 9.19
N LEU A 95 -7.62 -13.75 10.26
CA LEU A 95 -6.40 -14.43 10.69
C LEU A 95 -6.70 -15.83 11.23
N GLN A 96 -7.85 -16.05 11.91
CA GLN A 96 -8.22 -17.37 12.46
C GLN A 96 -8.33 -18.45 11.39
N ASP A 97 -8.79 -18.08 10.20
CA ASP A 97 -8.99 -19.02 9.11
C ASP A 97 -7.68 -19.52 8.49
N ASP A 98 -6.61 -18.72 8.53
CA ASP A 98 -5.40 -18.97 7.75
C ASP A 98 -4.11 -19.14 8.59
N VAL A 99 -4.09 -18.72 9.86
CA VAL A 99 -2.89 -18.79 10.70
C VAL A 99 -3.10 -19.55 12.00
N LYS A 100 -2.07 -20.31 12.43
CA LYS A 100 -2.13 -21.11 13.66
C LYS A 100 -1.90 -20.28 14.92
N ASP A 101 -0.98 -19.31 14.85
CA ASP A 101 -0.61 -18.44 15.98
C ASP A 101 -1.14 -17.03 15.71
N ILE A 102 -2.37 -16.80 16.10
CA ILE A 102 -3.08 -15.54 15.90
C ILE A 102 -2.43 -14.42 16.71
N VAL A 103 -2.04 -14.70 17.96
CA VAL A 103 -1.47 -13.72 18.88
C VAL A 103 -0.17 -13.16 18.30
N LYS A 104 0.75 -14.05 17.94
CA LYS A 104 2.03 -13.64 17.32
C LYS A 104 1.81 -12.90 16.01
N THR A 105 0.90 -13.39 15.17
CA THR A 105 0.59 -12.77 13.89
C THR A 105 0.01 -11.38 14.07
N SER A 106 -0.99 -11.21 14.93
CA SER A 106 -1.60 -9.90 15.21
C SER A 106 -0.58 -8.92 15.81
N THR A 107 0.34 -9.41 16.65
CA THR A 107 1.44 -8.60 17.19
C THR A 107 2.39 -8.11 16.09
N ILE A 108 2.79 -8.97 15.17
CA ILE A 108 3.62 -8.59 14.01
C ILE A 108 2.88 -7.56 13.15
N MET A 109 1.60 -7.80 12.82
CA MET A 109 0.78 -6.88 12.04
C MET A 109 0.64 -5.51 12.73
N SER A 110 0.45 -5.50 14.08
CA SER A 110 0.39 -4.27 14.86
C SER A 110 1.68 -3.45 14.78
N TYR A 111 2.84 -4.10 14.87
CA TYR A 111 4.11 -3.39 14.74
C TYR A 111 4.34 -2.84 13.35
N ILE A 112 3.92 -3.58 12.30
CA ILE A 112 3.99 -3.10 10.92
C ILE A 112 3.02 -1.94 10.71
N GLY A 113 1.77 -2.06 11.16
CA GLY A 113 0.75 -1.01 11.08
C GLY A 113 1.14 0.29 11.80
N THR A 114 1.99 0.18 12.83
CA THR A 114 2.56 1.33 13.57
C THR A 114 3.98 1.71 13.13
N GLY A 115 4.40 1.32 11.91
CA GLY A 115 5.57 1.85 11.21
C GLY A 115 6.86 1.01 11.28
N ALA A 116 6.90 -0.15 11.97
CA ALA A 116 8.04 -1.06 11.88
C ALA A 116 7.98 -1.86 10.58
N ASN A 117 8.71 -1.44 9.58
CA ASN A 117 8.63 -2.05 8.25
C ASN A 117 9.86 -2.87 7.84
N ARG A 118 10.98 -2.80 8.60
CA ARG A 118 12.16 -3.63 8.36
C ARG A 118 12.16 -4.85 9.27
N LEU A 119 12.70 -5.97 8.76
CA LEU A 119 12.83 -7.19 9.55
C LEU A 119 13.51 -6.95 10.92
N SER A 120 14.56 -6.12 10.95
CA SER A 120 15.28 -5.78 12.19
C SER A 120 14.43 -4.97 13.17
N GLU A 121 13.61 -4.04 12.67
CA GLU A 121 12.72 -3.22 13.49
C GLU A 121 11.57 -4.04 14.07
N ILE A 122 10.97 -4.91 13.26
CA ILE A 122 9.92 -5.84 13.68
C ILE A 122 10.49 -6.80 14.75
N ALA A 123 11.69 -7.35 14.51
CA ALA A 123 12.37 -8.25 15.43
C ALA A 123 12.66 -7.57 16.78
N ALA A 124 13.16 -6.34 16.74
CA ALA A 124 13.43 -5.55 17.94
C ALA A 124 12.15 -5.30 18.76
N ARG A 125 11.02 -4.93 18.10
CA ARG A 125 9.73 -4.72 18.79
C ARG A 125 9.13 -6.03 19.32
N CYS A 126 9.34 -7.16 18.63
CA CYS A 126 8.92 -8.48 19.11
C CYS A 126 9.82 -9.04 20.22
N ASN A 127 10.96 -8.40 20.50
CA ASN A 127 11.99 -8.93 21.38
C ASN A 127 12.44 -10.36 20.99
N GLU A 128 12.56 -10.60 19.67
CA GLU A 128 12.96 -11.88 19.10
C GLU A 128 14.12 -11.72 18.10
N PRO A 129 14.96 -12.75 17.92
CA PRO A 129 15.93 -12.76 16.82
C PRO A 129 15.23 -12.66 15.45
N ALA A 130 15.83 -11.90 14.53
CA ALA A 130 15.29 -11.73 13.16
C ALA A 130 15.12 -13.08 12.41
N THR A 131 15.95 -14.07 12.71
CA THR A 131 15.87 -15.43 12.16
C THR A 131 14.53 -16.11 12.47
N ASN A 132 13.95 -15.86 13.65
CA ASN A 132 12.69 -16.45 14.09
C ASN A 132 11.47 -15.82 13.37
N LEU A 133 11.61 -14.60 12.83
CA LEU A 133 10.54 -13.87 12.16
C LEU A 133 10.54 -14.06 10.63
N SER A 134 11.65 -14.48 10.05
CA SER A 134 11.75 -14.64 8.59
C SER A 134 10.70 -15.60 8.03
N ARG A 135 10.47 -16.73 8.69
CA ARG A 135 9.46 -17.72 8.26
C ARG A 135 8.02 -17.25 8.49
N PRO A 136 7.63 -16.70 9.66
CA PRO A 136 6.32 -16.08 9.86
C PRO A 136 6.01 -14.97 8.84
N LEU A 137 6.94 -14.04 8.62
CA LEU A 137 6.76 -12.95 7.65
C LEU A 137 6.58 -13.49 6.22
N LYS A 138 7.42 -14.47 5.81
CA LYS A 138 7.25 -15.11 4.52
C LYS A 138 5.85 -15.73 4.39
N LYS A 139 5.38 -16.46 5.41
CA LYS A 139 4.03 -17.04 5.40
C LYS A 139 2.95 -15.99 5.24
N LEU A 140 3.06 -14.84 5.93
CA LEU A 140 2.09 -13.75 5.82
C LEU A 140 2.11 -13.10 4.41
N VAL A 141 3.27 -13.03 3.77
CA VAL A 141 3.39 -12.59 2.37
C VAL A 141 2.76 -13.62 1.44
N ASP A 142 3.04 -14.91 1.61
CA ASP A 142 2.48 -15.99 0.78
C ASP A 142 0.94 -16.06 0.91
N LEU A 143 0.38 -15.74 2.07
CA LEU A 143 -1.07 -15.64 2.33
C LEU A 143 -1.68 -14.29 1.89
N GLY A 144 -0.89 -13.31 1.46
CA GLY A 144 -1.37 -12.01 1.01
C GLY A 144 -1.76 -11.02 2.11
N PHE A 145 -1.45 -11.29 3.37
CA PHE A 145 -1.64 -10.32 4.48
C PHE A 145 -0.58 -9.23 4.47
N LEU A 146 0.64 -9.57 4.01
CA LEU A 146 1.73 -8.63 3.87
C LEU A 146 2.22 -8.57 2.41
N GLU A 147 2.70 -7.41 2.04
CA GLU A 147 3.53 -7.20 0.85
C GLU A 147 4.99 -7.03 1.28
N LYS A 148 5.90 -7.56 0.46
CA LYS A 148 7.33 -7.37 0.62
C LYS A 148 7.84 -6.47 -0.49
N ASP A 149 8.08 -5.20 -0.17
CA ASP A 149 8.71 -4.25 -1.08
C ASP A 149 10.21 -4.48 -1.17
N VAL A 150 10.74 -4.41 -2.38
CA VAL A 150 12.17 -4.37 -2.66
C VAL A 150 12.47 -3.20 -3.59
N PRO A 151 13.64 -2.53 -3.46
CA PRO A 151 13.97 -1.39 -4.29
C PRO A 151 13.92 -1.75 -5.78
N PHE A 152 13.53 -0.79 -6.62
CA PHE A 152 13.62 -0.91 -8.07
C PHE A 152 15.01 -1.40 -8.50
N GLY A 153 15.06 -2.28 -9.49
CA GLY A 153 16.30 -2.87 -10.01
C GLY A 153 16.91 -4.00 -9.15
N ILE A 154 16.31 -4.34 -8.00
CA ILE A 154 16.77 -5.46 -7.15
C ILE A 154 15.86 -6.68 -7.35
N ASP A 155 16.46 -7.84 -7.53
CA ASP A 155 15.74 -9.13 -7.57
C ASP A 155 15.20 -9.47 -6.17
N GLU A 156 13.91 -9.81 -6.11
CA GLU A 156 13.21 -10.16 -4.86
C GLU A 156 13.81 -11.36 -4.12
N LYS A 157 14.39 -12.32 -4.86
CA LYS A 157 15.04 -13.51 -4.28
C LYS A 157 16.32 -13.19 -3.54
N ASN A 158 17.03 -12.15 -3.97
CA ASN A 158 18.34 -11.77 -3.43
C ASN A 158 18.31 -10.48 -2.60
N ALA A 159 17.12 -9.92 -2.34
CA ALA A 159 16.96 -8.65 -1.67
C ALA A 159 17.33 -8.73 -0.18
N LYS A 160 18.50 -8.16 0.17
CA LYS A 160 18.91 -7.92 1.57
C LYS A 160 18.20 -6.71 2.19
N LYS A 161 17.70 -5.80 1.35
CA LYS A 161 16.94 -4.61 1.74
C LYS A 161 15.48 -4.84 1.32
N SER A 162 14.61 -5.06 2.26
CA SER A 162 13.18 -5.21 2.00
C SER A 162 12.38 -4.53 3.10
N LEU A 163 11.20 -4.04 2.73
CA LEU A 163 10.21 -3.47 3.65
C LEU A 163 8.96 -4.34 3.62
N TYR A 164 8.35 -4.53 4.78
CA TYR A 164 7.08 -5.24 4.92
C TYR A 164 5.97 -4.21 5.15
N LYS A 165 4.86 -4.35 4.42
CA LYS A 165 3.68 -3.52 4.55
C LYS A 165 2.45 -4.41 4.65
N ILE A 166 1.41 -3.95 5.30
CA ILE A 166 0.11 -4.61 5.28
C ILE A 166 -0.48 -4.44 3.87
N ALA A 167 -0.88 -5.54 3.25
CA ALA A 167 -1.28 -5.56 1.84
C ALA A 167 -2.66 -4.95 1.60
N ASP A 168 -3.62 -5.26 2.49
CA ASP A 168 -4.99 -4.78 2.41
C ASP A 168 -5.15 -3.42 3.11
N PRO A 169 -5.75 -2.40 2.44
CA PRO A 169 -5.90 -1.07 3.01
C PRO A 169 -6.74 -1.04 4.29
N PHE A 170 -7.83 -1.82 4.37
CA PHE A 170 -8.65 -1.89 5.58
C PHE A 170 -7.87 -2.46 6.76
N MET A 171 -7.11 -3.53 6.54
CA MET A 171 -6.25 -4.08 7.60
C MET A 171 -5.16 -3.08 8.00
N ALA A 172 -4.57 -2.33 7.05
CA ALA A 172 -3.60 -1.29 7.35
C ALA A 172 -4.22 -0.19 8.23
N PHE A 173 -5.41 0.30 7.86
CA PHE A 173 -6.18 1.25 8.68
C PHE A 173 -6.49 0.70 10.07
N TYR A 174 -6.94 -0.55 10.17
CA TYR A 174 -7.27 -1.20 11.43
C TYR A 174 -6.07 -1.29 12.38
N TYR A 175 -4.94 -1.78 11.90
CA TYR A 175 -3.74 -1.91 12.74
C TYR A 175 -3.09 -0.57 13.08
N GLN A 176 -3.33 0.45 12.29
CA GLN A 176 -2.84 1.81 12.56
C GLN A 176 -3.73 2.57 13.54
N PHE A 177 -5.06 2.47 13.42
CA PHE A 177 -6.00 3.31 14.19
C PHE A 177 -6.83 2.55 15.22
N VAL A 178 -7.24 1.32 14.96
CA VAL A 178 -8.10 0.57 15.88
C VAL A 178 -7.27 -0.07 16.98
N VAL A 179 -6.25 -0.84 16.64
CA VAL A 179 -5.47 -1.61 17.61
C VAL A 179 -4.81 -0.72 18.69
N PRO A 180 -4.12 0.38 18.35
CA PRO A 180 -3.52 1.27 19.37
C PRO A 180 -4.56 1.98 20.24
N ASN A 181 -5.76 2.18 19.74
CA ASN A 181 -6.84 2.89 20.43
C ASN A 181 -7.92 1.98 21.01
N ARG A 182 -7.70 0.67 21.04
CA ARG A 182 -8.71 -0.32 21.40
C ARG A 182 -9.36 -0.05 22.75
N SER A 183 -8.58 0.29 23.77
CA SER A 183 -9.11 0.62 25.10
C SER A 183 -10.00 1.89 25.11
N PHE A 184 -9.69 2.87 24.29
CA PHE A 184 -10.53 4.07 24.15
C PHE A 184 -11.84 3.74 23.43
N ILE A 185 -11.80 2.89 22.41
CA ILE A 185 -12.98 2.41 21.68
C ILE A 185 -13.91 1.65 22.66
N GLU A 186 -13.36 0.70 23.42
CA GLU A 186 -14.10 -0.11 24.41
C GLU A 186 -14.73 0.73 25.51
N LEU A 187 -14.11 1.84 25.89
CA LEU A 187 -14.61 2.80 26.86
C LEU A 187 -15.52 3.89 26.25
N GLY A 188 -15.75 3.87 24.92
CA GLY A 188 -16.54 4.88 24.22
C GLY A 188 -15.89 6.29 24.23
N ARG A 189 -14.57 6.38 24.35
CA ARG A 189 -13.82 7.64 24.41
C ARG A 189 -13.38 8.07 23.00
N ARG A 190 -14.16 8.93 22.35
CA ARG A 190 -13.91 9.36 20.96
C ARG A 190 -12.70 10.28 20.80
N LEU A 191 -12.53 11.26 21.69
CA LEU A 191 -11.53 12.34 21.53
C LEU A 191 -10.09 11.86 21.23
N PRO A 192 -9.52 10.86 21.93
CA PRO A 192 -8.17 10.37 21.59
C PRO A 192 -8.08 9.77 20.17
N ILE A 193 -9.15 9.14 19.70
CA ILE A 193 -9.23 8.52 18.39
C ILE A 193 -9.33 9.60 17.30
N GLU A 194 -10.17 10.61 17.51
CA GLU A 194 -10.30 11.78 16.63
C GLU A 194 -8.96 12.53 16.49
N GLN A 195 -8.23 12.67 17.59
CA GLN A 195 -6.88 13.26 17.56
C GLN A 195 -5.90 12.41 16.74
N ALA A 196 -5.92 11.10 16.91
CA ALA A 196 -5.07 10.19 16.14
C ALA A 196 -5.42 10.22 14.63
N LEU A 197 -6.71 10.23 14.28
CA LEU A 197 -7.16 10.36 12.88
C LEU A 197 -6.72 11.70 12.31
N THR A 198 -6.97 12.81 13.02
CA THR A 198 -6.56 14.14 12.55
C THR A 198 -5.06 14.24 12.31
N ALA A 199 -4.24 13.62 13.16
CA ALA A 199 -2.79 13.67 13.04
C ALA A 199 -2.23 12.78 11.92
N HIS A 200 -2.83 11.62 11.65
CA HIS A 200 -2.19 10.57 10.83
C HIS A 200 -3.02 10.08 9.64
N PHE A 201 -4.28 10.50 9.47
CA PHE A 201 -5.13 10.00 8.38
C PHE A 201 -4.57 10.36 7.00
N SER A 202 -4.11 11.59 6.81
CA SER A 202 -3.51 12.03 5.53
C SER A 202 -2.26 11.22 5.19
N GLU A 203 -1.43 10.87 6.17
CA GLU A 203 -0.25 10.00 5.98
C GLU A 203 -0.66 8.58 5.61
N SER A 204 -1.70 8.04 6.26
CA SER A 204 -2.26 6.73 5.93
C SER A 204 -2.78 6.68 4.50
N VAL A 205 -3.53 7.70 4.06
CA VAL A 205 -3.99 7.82 2.68
C VAL A 205 -2.80 7.95 1.72
N ASN A 206 -1.76 8.73 2.07
CA ASN A 206 -0.56 8.87 1.22
C ASN A 206 0.13 7.52 0.97
N MET A 207 0.19 6.62 1.94
CA MET A 207 0.76 5.27 1.73
C MET A 207 -0.02 4.48 0.67
N GLN A 208 -1.35 4.59 0.65
CA GLN A 208 -2.18 3.96 -0.37
C GLN A 208 -2.07 4.70 -1.71
N TRP A 209 -1.99 6.02 -1.68
CA TRP A 209 -1.77 6.86 -2.86
C TRP A 209 -0.50 6.48 -3.61
N GLU A 210 0.63 6.32 -2.90
CA GLU A 210 1.88 5.85 -3.50
C GLU A 210 1.72 4.50 -4.22
N LYS A 211 0.96 3.57 -3.62
CA LYS A 211 0.67 2.26 -4.24
C LYS A 211 -0.17 2.41 -5.50
N LEU A 212 -1.26 3.18 -5.42
CA LEU A 212 -2.14 3.45 -6.57
C LEU A 212 -1.38 4.12 -7.72
N CYS A 213 -0.48 5.08 -7.42
CA CYS A 213 0.36 5.71 -8.43
C CYS A 213 1.30 4.71 -9.12
N ARG A 214 1.93 3.80 -8.37
CA ARG A 214 2.75 2.73 -8.94
C ARG A 214 1.93 1.78 -9.81
N ASP A 215 0.74 1.41 -9.36
CA ASP A 215 -0.16 0.54 -10.12
C ASP A 215 -0.63 1.22 -11.41
N ALA A 216 -0.94 2.52 -11.35
CA ALA A 216 -1.35 3.33 -12.49
C ALA A 216 -0.23 3.49 -13.55
N VAL A 217 1.02 3.63 -13.13
CA VAL A 217 2.18 3.74 -14.05
C VAL A 217 2.50 2.39 -14.70
N THR A 218 2.28 1.29 -13.98
CA THR A 218 2.70 -0.05 -14.41
C THR A 218 1.94 -0.51 -15.66
N GLY A 219 2.65 -0.64 -16.78
CA GLY A 219 2.11 -1.13 -18.05
C GLY A 219 1.33 -0.08 -18.84
N ASN A 220 1.22 1.15 -18.37
CA ASN A 220 0.42 2.21 -18.98
C ASN A 220 1.26 3.28 -19.67
N LEU A 221 0.58 4.07 -20.52
CA LEU A 221 1.14 5.19 -21.26
C LEU A 221 1.14 6.43 -20.37
N VAL A 222 2.31 6.89 -19.94
CA VAL A 222 2.47 8.13 -19.17
C VAL A 222 3.37 9.08 -19.97
N ASN A 223 2.88 10.30 -20.24
CA ASN A 223 3.61 11.30 -21.04
C ASN A 223 4.15 10.75 -22.38
N GLY A 224 3.35 9.93 -23.07
CA GLY A 224 3.71 9.36 -24.37
C GLY A 224 4.67 8.17 -24.32
N VAL A 225 5.01 7.65 -23.13
CA VAL A 225 5.93 6.53 -22.92
C VAL A 225 5.24 5.42 -22.12
N VAL A 226 5.41 4.16 -22.54
CA VAL A 226 4.90 3.00 -21.81
C VAL A 226 5.99 2.50 -20.86
N TYR A 227 5.62 2.35 -19.59
CA TYR A 227 6.55 1.92 -18.54
C TYR A 227 6.31 0.48 -18.11
N GLY A 228 7.37 -0.20 -17.71
CA GLY A 228 7.34 -1.50 -17.06
C GLY A 228 6.82 -1.42 -15.62
N LYS A 229 7.05 -2.47 -14.82
CA LYS A 229 6.59 -2.52 -13.43
C LYS A 229 7.20 -1.39 -12.59
N ALA A 230 6.38 -0.50 -12.10
CA ALA A 230 6.80 0.56 -11.19
C ALA A 230 7.03 0.02 -9.77
N LYS A 231 8.10 0.48 -9.13
CA LYS A 231 8.49 0.13 -7.75
C LYS A 231 8.96 1.39 -7.01
N ARG A 232 9.05 1.31 -5.70
CA ARG A 232 9.82 2.28 -4.90
C ARG A 232 11.31 2.07 -5.12
N TRP A 233 12.09 3.11 -4.92
CA TRP A 233 13.53 2.98 -4.77
C TRP A 233 13.99 3.73 -3.52
N TRP A 234 14.85 3.10 -2.74
CA TRP A 234 15.50 3.72 -1.58
C TRP A 234 16.91 3.18 -1.40
N GLY A 235 17.80 4.05 -1.01
CA GLY A 235 19.18 3.64 -0.79
C GLY A 235 20.08 4.80 -0.39
N SER A 236 21.33 4.47 -0.07
CA SER A 236 22.37 5.46 0.14
C SER A 236 23.13 5.68 -1.15
N VAL A 237 23.30 6.92 -1.51
CA VAL A 237 24.12 7.39 -2.65
C VAL A 237 25.17 8.39 -2.15
N PHE A 238 26.18 8.66 -2.92
CA PHE A 238 27.13 9.72 -2.60
C PHE A 238 26.68 11.01 -3.27
N ASN A 239 26.58 12.09 -2.48
CA ASN A 239 26.33 13.43 -3.00
C ASN A 239 27.59 14.04 -3.63
N GLU A 240 27.49 15.28 -4.12
CA GLU A 240 28.60 16.01 -4.77
C GLU A 240 29.81 16.15 -3.86
N ASP A 241 29.63 16.26 -2.54
CA ASP A 241 30.69 16.33 -1.53
C ASP A 241 31.25 14.93 -1.17
N LYS A 242 30.87 13.86 -1.88
CA LYS A 242 31.24 12.47 -1.59
C LYS A 242 30.77 11.98 -0.22
N LYS A 243 29.75 12.60 0.36
CA LYS A 243 29.11 12.17 1.60
C LYS A 243 27.93 11.25 1.30
N PRO A 244 27.67 10.23 2.13
CA PRO A 244 26.49 9.37 1.96
C PRO A 244 25.22 10.16 2.23
N GLU A 245 24.27 10.12 1.28
CA GLU A 245 22.94 10.70 1.37
C GLU A 245 21.89 9.61 1.18
N GLN A 246 20.86 9.56 2.05
CA GLN A 246 19.73 8.67 1.88
C GLN A 246 18.76 9.30 0.88
N VAL A 247 18.44 8.56 -0.16
CA VAL A 247 17.53 9.01 -1.23
C VAL A 247 16.41 8.00 -1.38
N GLU A 248 15.23 8.52 -1.66
CA GLU A 248 14.01 7.72 -1.88
C GLU A 248 13.21 8.32 -3.04
N PHE A 249 12.54 7.40 -3.80
CA PHE A 249 11.56 7.71 -4.82
C PHE A 249 10.34 6.83 -4.58
N ASP A 250 9.15 7.43 -4.56
CA ASP A 250 7.88 6.73 -4.32
C ASP A 250 7.47 5.89 -5.53
N VAL A 251 7.79 6.38 -6.73
CA VAL A 251 7.54 5.72 -8.01
C VAL A 251 8.81 5.74 -8.85
N MET A 252 9.27 4.59 -9.31
CA MET A 252 10.35 4.47 -10.26
C MET A 252 10.02 3.37 -11.26
N ALA A 253 10.09 3.68 -12.56
CA ALA A 253 9.77 2.74 -13.62
C ALA A 253 10.65 2.96 -14.86
N GLU A 254 11.19 1.89 -15.41
CA GLU A 254 11.92 1.88 -16.68
C GLU A 254 10.91 1.80 -17.84
N SER A 255 11.11 2.57 -18.89
CA SER A 255 10.33 2.44 -20.13
C SER A 255 10.57 1.08 -20.81
N LEU A 256 9.60 0.58 -21.56
CA LEU A 256 9.75 -0.72 -22.24
C LEU A 256 10.88 -0.73 -23.27
N ASP A 257 11.22 0.41 -23.86
CA ASP A 257 12.36 0.58 -24.77
C ASP A 257 13.70 0.82 -24.06
N LYS A 258 13.69 0.87 -22.72
CA LYS A 258 14.84 1.10 -21.83
C LYS A 258 15.61 2.40 -22.04
N LYS A 259 14.95 3.43 -22.58
CA LYS A 259 15.58 4.73 -22.82
C LYS A 259 15.22 5.77 -21.76
N SER A 260 14.07 5.62 -21.11
CA SER A 260 13.56 6.58 -20.14
C SER A 260 13.38 5.92 -18.77
N LEU A 261 13.65 6.71 -17.73
CA LEU A 261 13.39 6.33 -16.34
C LEU A 261 12.44 7.36 -15.74
N LEU A 262 11.22 6.92 -15.44
CA LEU A 262 10.28 7.70 -14.67
C LEU A 262 10.71 7.68 -13.21
N VAL A 263 10.79 8.86 -12.61
CA VAL A 263 11.02 9.08 -11.18
C VAL A 263 9.89 9.92 -10.62
N GLY A 264 9.24 9.46 -9.56
CA GLY A 264 8.02 10.07 -9.02
C GLY A 264 8.09 10.32 -7.53
N GLU A 265 7.48 11.43 -7.11
CA GLU A 265 7.20 11.81 -5.72
C GLU A 265 5.68 11.91 -5.54
N CYS A 266 5.16 11.32 -4.46
CA CYS A 266 3.73 11.32 -4.15
C CYS A 266 3.46 12.18 -2.92
N LYS A 267 2.43 13.05 -2.98
CA LYS A 267 2.00 13.89 -1.85
C LYS A 267 0.48 13.92 -1.74
N TRP A 268 -0.02 13.48 -0.58
CA TRP A 268 -1.44 13.60 -0.22
C TRP A 268 -1.67 14.79 0.74
N THR A 269 -1.02 15.92 0.43
CA THR A 269 -1.08 17.19 1.18
C THR A 269 -1.48 18.31 0.23
N THR A 270 -1.85 19.46 0.78
CA THR A 270 -2.25 20.64 0.00
C THR A 270 -1.18 21.72 0.04
N GLY A 271 -1.11 22.54 -1.01
CA GLY A 271 -0.22 23.70 -1.04
C GLY A 271 1.23 23.40 -1.42
N GLU A 272 1.48 22.29 -2.06
CA GLU A 272 2.81 21.86 -2.50
C GLU A 272 3.37 22.81 -3.58
N ASN A 273 4.67 23.04 -3.53
CA ASN A 273 5.41 23.79 -4.55
C ASN A 273 5.99 22.80 -5.57
N ASP A 274 5.31 22.65 -6.70
CA ASP A 274 5.66 21.73 -7.78
C ASP A 274 7.06 21.97 -8.35
N LYS A 275 7.48 23.22 -8.54
CA LYS A 275 8.81 23.56 -9.06
C LYS A 275 9.91 23.12 -8.09
N GLN A 276 9.71 23.35 -6.80
CA GLN A 276 10.66 22.94 -5.77
C GLN A 276 10.73 21.42 -5.65
N LEU A 277 9.58 20.72 -5.68
CA LEU A 277 9.52 19.26 -5.65
C LEU A 277 10.20 18.66 -6.89
N THR A 278 9.91 19.18 -8.09
CA THR A 278 10.53 18.70 -9.34
C THR A 278 12.05 18.90 -9.32
N ALA A 279 12.53 20.06 -8.88
CA ALA A 279 13.96 20.33 -8.76
C ALA A 279 14.65 19.37 -7.77
N ALA A 280 14.01 19.12 -6.62
CA ALA A 280 14.51 18.17 -5.63
C ALA A 280 14.53 16.73 -6.18
N LEU A 281 13.48 16.32 -6.92
CA LEU A 281 13.35 15.00 -7.53
C LEU A 281 14.46 14.78 -8.59
N LEU A 282 14.69 15.76 -9.47
CA LEU A 282 15.76 15.72 -10.47
C LEU A 282 17.15 15.70 -9.81
N ARG A 283 17.37 16.49 -8.75
CA ARG A 283 18.63 16.46 -7.99
C ARG A 283 18.88 15.05 -7.44
N LYS A 284 17.88 14.46 -6.78
CA LYS A 284 17.98 13.09 -6.26
C LYS A 284 18.30 12.08 -7.39
N ALA A 285 17.63 12.19 -8.54
CA ALA A 285 17.83 11.28 -9.67
C ALA A 285 19.24 11.36 -10.24
N ASN A 286 19.82 12.55 -10.32
CA ASN A 286 21.19 12.76 -10.81
C ASN A 286 22.27 12.14 -9.90
N LEU A 287 21.95 11.86 -8.65
CA LEU A 287 22.86 11.16 -7.72
C LEU A 287 22.90 9.64 -7.97
N LEU A 288 21.94 9.09 -8.71
CA LEU A 288 21.86 7.65 -8.99
C LEU A 288 22.85 7.25 -10.10
N PRO A 289 23.83 6.37 -9.83
CA PRO A 289 24.83 6.01 -10.84
C PRO A 289 24.22 5.42 -12.11
N PHE A 290 23.15 4.63 -11.98
CA PHE A 290 22.49 3.96 -13.11
C PHE A 290 21.57 4.91 -13.90
N ALA A 291 21.13 6.02 -13.32
CA ALA A 291 20.23 6.98 -13.98
C ALA A 291 20.88 7.67 -15.20
N LYS A 292 22.22 7.70 -15.25
CA LYS A 292 22.99 8.28 -16.37
C LYS A 292 22.71 7.61 -17.73
N ASN A 293 22.17 6.40 -17.72
CA ASN A 293 21.85 5.63 -18.92
C ASN A 293 20.45 5.95 -19.49
N TYR A 294 19.68 6.81 -18.82
CA TYR A 294 18.29 7.09 -19.14
C TYR A 294 18.04 8.58 -19.32
N THR A 295 17.04 8.90 -20.12
CA THR A 295 16.36 10.20 -20.05
C THR A 295 15.45 10.18 -18.81
N ILE A 296 15.71 11.07 -17.86
CA ILE A 296 14.92 11.15 -16.62
C ILE A 296 13.60 11.88 -16.89
N VAL A 297 12.49 11.25 -16.52
CA VAL A 297 11.15 11.81 -16.62
C VAL A 297 10.61 12.01 -15.20
N PRO A 298 10.66 13.23 -14.64
CA PRO A 298 10.09 13.51 -13.33
C PRO A 298 8.56 13.57 -13.42
N VAL A 299 7.87 12.98 -12.44
CA VAL A 299 6.41 13.05 -12.31
C VAL A 299 6.03 13.31 -10.85
N LEU A 300 5.19 14.30 -10.62
CA LEU A 300 4.63 14.58 -9.30
C LEU A 300 3.19 14.07 -9.24
N PHE A 301 2.89 13.25 -8.26
CA PHE A 301 1.56 12.75 -7.98
C PHE A 301 0.99 13.51 -6.78
N LEU A 302 0.15 14.51 -7.06
CA LEU A 302 -0.31 15.46 -6.06
C LEU A 302 -1.81 15.31 -5.79
N LYS A 303 -2.22 15.53 -4.52
CA LYS A 303 -3.63 15.57 -4.13
C LYS A 303 -4.41 16.66 -4.86
N ASN A 304 -3.80 17.84 -5.06
CA ASN A 304 -4.41 19.01 -5.66
C ASN A 304 -3.49 19.64 -6.71
N ALA A 305 -4.10 20.29 -7.69
CA ALA A 305 -3.38 21.05 -8.70
C ALA A 305 -2.49 22.13 -8.03
N PRO A 306 -1.23 22.27 -8.47
CA PRO A 306 -0.35 23.35 -8.00
C PRO A 306 -0.83 24.70 -8.53
N LYS A 307 -0.27 25.79 -7.98
CA LYS A 307 -0.52 27.14 -8.48
C LYS A 307 0.28 27.37 -9.76
N GLY A 308 -0.35 27.27 -10.92
CA GLY A 308 0.25 27.48 -12.23
C GLY A 308 0.23 26.23 -13.13
N ASP A 309 0.69 26.39 -14.37
CA ASP A 309 0.75 25.27 -15.33
C ASP A 309 2.02 24.43 -15.05
N SER A 310 1.83 23.15 -14.79
CA SER A 310 2.90 22.18 -14.57
C SER A 310 2.71 20.98 -15.49
N GLU A 311 3.71 20.76 -16.36
CA GLU A 311 3.65 19.71 -17.39
C GLU A 311 3.78 18.27 -16.85
N ASN A 312 4.28 18.10 -15.61
CA ASN A 312 4.64 16.78 -15.05
C ASN A 312 3.90 16.47 -13.75
N VAL A 313 2.67 16.93 -13.61
CA VAL A 313 1.80 16.68 -12.46
C VAL A 313 0.67 15.76 -12.88
N MET A 314 0.43 14.74 -12.08
CA MET A 314 -0.71 13.85 -12.16
C MET A 314 -1.57 14.00 -10.92
N LEU A 315 -2.85 14.22 -11.13
CA LEU A 315 -3.86 14.38 -10.09
C LEU A 315 -4.61 13.06 -9.85
N PRO A 316 -5.44 12.97 -8.80
CA PRO A 316 -6.26 11.79 -8.54
C PRO A 316 -7.05 11.29 -9.75
N GLU A 317 -7.63 12.21 -10.53
CA GLU A 317 -8.38 11.91 -11.74
C GLU A 317 -7.54 11.22 -12.81
N ASP A 318 -6.31 11.70 -13.04
CA ASP A 318 -5.38 11.14 -14.02
C ASP A 318 -4.95 9.71 -13.61
N VAL A 319 -4.66 9.52 -12.32
CA VAL A 319 -4.25 8.22 -11.79
C VAL A 319 -5.38 7.21 -11.88
N VAL A 320 -6.61 7.60 -11.53
CA VAL A 320 -7.77 6.71 -11.62
C VAL A 320 -8.08 6.37 -13.08
N GLU A 321 -7.94 7.32 -14.01
CA GLU A 321 -8.14 7.06 -15.44
C GLU A 321 -7.14 6.06 -16.00
N LEU A 322 -5.86 6.18 -15.63
CA LEU A 322 -4.83 5.20 -16.02
C LEU A 322 -5.09 3.79 -15.46
N MET A 323 -5.86 3.68 -14.39
CA MET A 323 -6.16 2.38 -13.77
C MET A 323 -7.38 1.68 -14.40
N LYS A 324 -8.15 2.33 -15.27
CA LYS A 324 -9.27 1.71 -16.01
C LYS A 324 -8.77 0.73 -17.06
#